data_391f7121d8d2ad3394552150119c56ae
#
_entry.id   391f7121d8d2ad3394552150119c56ae
#
_cell.length_a   1.000
_cell.length_b   1.000
_cell.length_c   1.000
_cell.angle_alpha   90.00
_cell.angle_beta   90.00
_cell.angle_gamma   90.00
#
_symmetry.space_group_name_H-M   'P 1'
#
loop_
_entity.id
_entity.type
_entity.pdbx_description
1 polymer ?
#
loop_
_entity_poly.entity_id
_entity_poly.type
_entity_poly.pdbx_seq_one_letter_code
_entity_poly.pdbx_strand_id
1 'polypeptide(L)'
;MAASTTFVAADGDGYELQMGRWSRRLAEPFLDFVGAAAGETILDVGSGTGSLATALAPRCEFARLLGVDFSPIYVAHATRHCRDPRVTFAVGDACALDLPDRSFDRVLALLLLHFVPRTEQAISEMRRVAKPGAVVGAAVWDARGGYVANRIFFDTAVALDPKAAERRARNYTRPMTRPGELGAAWRAAGFDAVAEATLMVRMEFASFDDYWAPYEGKDGPGPEYMATLGANERTRLREAVRSAYIDGEADGPRSYAAVAWAVKGLARG
;
A
#
# COMPACT_ATOMS: atom_id res chain seq x y z
N MET A 1 -17.83 17.54 -1.98
CA MET A 1 -16.37 17.37 -2.18
C MET A 1 -16.15 15.97 -2.71
N ALA A 2 -15.25 15.78 -3.68
CA ALA A 2 -14.89 14.44 -4.15
C ALA A 2 -14.22 13.68 -3.00
N ALA A 3 -14.42 12.34 -2.90
CA ALA A 3 -13.81 11.52 -1.88
C ALA A 3 -12.28 11.62 -1.95
N SER A 4 -11.62 11.68 -0.80
CA SER A 4 -10.16 11.78 -0.71
C SER A 4 -9.45 10.45 -0.90
N THR A 5 -10.19 9.34 -0.90
CA THR A 5 -9.69 7.99 -1.17
C THR A 5 -10.72 7.15 -1.92
N THR A 6 -10.24 6.22 -2.74
CA THR A 6 -11.06 5.18 -3.38
C THR A 6 -11.04 3.87 -2.60
N PHE A 7 -10.28 3.78 -1.52
CA PHE A 7 -10.22 2.60 -0.66
C PHE A 7 -11.30 2.65 0.42
N VAL A 8 -12.01 1.55 0.60
CA VAL A 8 -13.03 1.38 1.64
C VAL A 8 -12.45 0.46 2.71
N ALA A 9 -12.21 1.01 3.89
CA ALA A 9 -11.76 0.25 5.06
C ALA A 9 -12.98 -0.29 5.81
N ALA A 10 -13.03 -1.58 6.06
CA ALA A 10 -14.11 -2.22 6.79
C ALA A 10 -13.63 -2.91 8.07
N ASP A 11 -12.41 -3.45 8.09
CA ASP A 11 -11.88 -4.22 9.19
C ASP A 11 -10.34 -4.19 9.21
N GLY A 12 -9.73 -3.86 10.36
CA GLY A 12 -8.27 -3.84 10.50
C GLY A 12 -7.64 -5.23 10.44
N ASP A 13 -8.27 -6.24 11.03
CA ASP A 13 -7.78 -7.62 10.98
C ASP A 13 -7.96 -8.20 9.57
N GLY A 14 -9.03 -7.84 8.87
CA GLY A 14 -9.24 -8.19 7.46
C GLY A 14 -8.16 -7.60 6.55
N TYR A 15 -7.77 -6.33 6.78
CA TYR A 15 -6.64 -5.73 6.07
C TYR A 15 -5.32 -6.46 6.37
N GLU A 16 -5.05 -6.81 7.64
CA GLU A 16 -3.85 -7.56 8.02
C GLU A 16 -3.76 -8.91 7.32
N LEU A 17 -4.88 -9.63 7.22
CA LEU A 17 -4.96 -10.89 6.47
C LEU A 17 -4.66 -10.68 4.98
N GLN A 18 -5.21 -9.62 4.38
CA GLN A 18 -5.09 -9.38 2.94
C GLN A 18 -3.73 -8.78 2.55
N MET A 19 -3.29 -7.74 3.26
CA MET A 19 -2.18 -6.90 2.83
C MET A 19 -1.11 -6.69 3.91
N GLY A 20 -1.44 -6.74 5.20
CA GLY A 20 -0.55 -6.35 6.28
C GLY A 20 0.81 -7.06 6.26
N ARG A 21 0.83 -8.40 6.07
CA ARG A 21 2.08 -9.18 5.97
C ARG A 21 2.94 -8.75 4.77
N TRP A 22 2.31 -8.32 3.67
CA TRP A 22 3.02 -7.90 2.46
C TRP A 22 3.48 -6.45 2.53
N SER A 23 2.67 -5.57 3.15
CA SER A 23 3.05 -4.19 3.44
C SER A 23 4.28 -4.15 4.35
N ARG A 24 4.34 -4.98 5.39
CA ARG A 24 5.52 -5.10 6.26
C ARG A 24 6.75 -5.60 5.50
N ARG A 25 6.60 -6.61 4.62
CA ARG A 25 7.72 -7.07 3.78
C ARG A 25 8.21 -6.00 2.82
N LEU A 26 7.30 -5.22 2.22
CA LEU A 26 7.68 -4.14 1.32
C LEU A 26 8.30 -2.95 2.08
N ALA A 27 7.90 -2.73 3.33
CA ALA A 27 8.47 -1.67 4.15
C ALA A 27 9.99 -1.82 4.31
N GLU A 28 10.52 -3.04 4.39
CA GLU A 28 11.97 -3.29 4.53
C GLU A 28 12.80 -2.70 3.37
N PRO A 29 12.64 -3.15 2.10
CA PRO A 29 13.38 -2.57 0.99
C PRO A 29 13.00 -1.11 0.71
N PHE A 30 11.80 -0.68 1.08
CA PHE A 30 11.43 0.73 0.97
C PHE A 30 12.22 1.59 1.95
N LEU A 31 12.37 1.16 3.21
CA LEU A 31 13.20 1.84 4.22
C LEU A 31 14.68 1.83 3.84
N ASP A 32 15.18 0.75 3.23
CA ASP A 32 16.55 0.73 2.70
C ASP A 32 16.74 1.80 1.60
N PHE A 33 15.74 1.96 0.74
CA PHE A 33 15.79 2.94 -0.34
C PHE A 33 15.66 4.38 0.16
N VAL A 34 14.68 4.69 1.02
CA VAL A 34 14.48 6.07 1.51
C VAL A 34 15.46 6.46 2.61
N GLY A 35 16.00 5.48 3.32
CA GLY A 35 16.83 5.67 4.52
C GLY A 35 16.02 6.09 5.73
N ALA A 36 16.68 6.16 6.87
CA ALA A 36 16.19 6.77 8.11
C ALA A 36 17.40 7.14 8.98
N ALA A 37 17.31 8.22 9.75
CA ALA A 37 18.38 8.66 10.65
C ALA A 37 17.90 8.79 12.10
N ALA A 38 18.82 8.64 13.04
CA ALA A 38 18.53 8.84 14.45
C ALA A 38 18.07 10.30 14.73
N GLY A 39 17.15 10.45 15.67
CA GLY A 39 16.62 11.75 16.08
C GLY A 39 15.61 12.39 15.12
N GLU A 40 15.28 11.77 13.99
CA GLU A 40 14.28 12.29 13.04
C GLU A 40 12.86 12.29 13.61
N THR A 41 12.08 13.30 13.24
CA THR A 41 10.63 13.34 13.34
C THR A 41 10.05 12.89 12.00
N ILE A 42 9.32 11.78 12.02
CA ILE A 42 8.85 11.08 10.81
C ILE A 42 7.33 11.16 10.70
N LEU A 43 6.82 11.41 9.49
CA LEU A 43 5.41 11.29 9.14
C LEU A 43 5.20 10.11 8.20
N ASP A 44 4.27 9.23 8.55
CA ASP A 44 3.75 8.15 7.69
C ASP A 44 2.35 8.52 7.21
N VAL A 45 2.22 8.93 5.96
CA VAL A 45 0.96 9.34 5.33
C VAL A 45 0.27 8.13 4.71
N GLY A 46 -0.94 7.85 5.13
CA GLY A 46 -1.65 6.61 4.80
C GLY A 46 -1.09 5.43 5.58
N SER A 47 -0.92 5.60 6.89
CA SER A 47 -0.25 4.63 7.76
C SER A 47 -0.97 3.28 7.87
N GLY A 48 -2.25 3.23 7.51
CA GLY A 48 -3.06 2.03 7.60
C GLY A 48 -3.02 1.43 9.01
N THR A 49 -2.73 0.16 9.10
CA THR A 49 -2.58 -0.61 10.34
C THR A 49 -1.19 -0.50 10.99
N GLY A 50 -0.31 0.39 10.49
CA GLY A 50 1.00 0.69 11.08
C GLY A 50 2.16 -0.16 10.58
N SER A 51 2.07 -0.71 9.36
CA SER A 51 3.11 -1.58 8.79
C SER A 51 4.49 -0.92 8.70
N LEU A 52 4.54 0.36 8.27
CA LEU A 52 5.80 1.11 8.15
C LEU A 52 6.41 1.40 9.53
N ALA A 53 5.58 1.83 10.49
CA ALA A 53 6.02 2.09 11.86
C ALA A 53 6.60 0.83 12.52
N THR A 54 5.94 -0.32 12.32
CA THR A 54 6.39 -1.62 12.83
C THR A 54 7.75 -2.03 12.25
N ALA A 55 7.97 -1.81 10.95
CA ALA A 55 9.24 -2.12 10.30
C ALA A 55 10.36 -1.15 10.69
N LEU A 56 10.03 0.13 10.93
CA LEU A 56 11.01 1.16 11.25
C LEU A 56 11.50 1.10 12.71
N ALA A 57 10.60 0.77 13.65
CA ALA A 57 10.90 0.81 15.09
C ALA A 57 12.18 0.05 15.51
N PRO A 58 12.47 -1.17 15.02
CA PRO A 58 13.69 -1.88 15.37
C PRO A 58 14.93 -1.41 14.60
N ARG A 59 14.78 -0.59 13.57
CA ARG A 59 15.87 -0.23 12.64
C ARG A 59 16.55 1.10 12.97
N CYS A 60 15.85 2.00 13.68
CA CYS A 60 16.33 3.37 13.86
C CYS A 60 15.84 3.97 15.17
N GLU A 61 16.73 4.73 15.85
CA GLU A 61 16.41 5.53 17.02
C GLU A 61 15.82 6.90 16.60
N PHE A 62 14.69 6.91 15.91
CA PHE A 62 13.98 8.14 15.57
C PHE A 62 13.42 8.83 16.83
N ALA A 63 13.21 10.15 16.78
CA ALA A 63 12.66 10.90 17.91
C ALA A 63 11.16 10.59 18.11
N ARG A 64 10.41 10.65 17.02
CA ARG A 64 8.97 10.32 17.00
C ARG A 64 8.50 9.95 15.58
N LEU A 65 7.44 9.17 15.51
CA LEU A 65 6.71 8.88 14.28
C LEU A 65 5.22 9.18 14.48
N LEU A 66 4.65 9.98 13.59
CA LEU A 66 3.21 10.17 13.49
C LEU A 66 2.71 9.42 12.25
N GLY A 67 1.80 8.47 12.42
CA GLY A 67 1.02 7.86 11.35
C GLY A 67 -0.30 8.60 11.16
N VAL A 68 -0.63 8.97 9.92
CA VAL A 68 -1.92 9.59 9.59
C VAL A 68 -2.63 8.73 8.57
N ASP A 69 -3.90 8.38 8.84
CA ASP A 69 -4.73 7.61 7.92
C ASP A 69 -6.16 8.17 7.87
N PHE A 70 -6.81 8.07 6.71
CA PHE A 70 -8.19 8.52 6.53
C PHE A 70 -9.20 7.65 7.29
N SER A 71 -8.85 6.37 7.55
CA SER A 71 -9.73 5.40 8.21
C SER A 71 -9.58 5.42 9.73
N PRO A 72 -10.61 5.81 10.49
CA PRO A 72 -10.58 5.68 11.94
C PRO A 72 -10.48 4.21 12.40
N ILE A 73 -10.94 3.26 11.58
CA ILE A 73 -10.85 1.82 11.86
C ILE A 73 -9.37 1.38 11.86
N TYR A 74 -8.61 1.79 10.85
CA TYR A 74 -7.19 1.45 10.76
C TYR A 74 -6.36 2.18 11.81
N VAL A 75 -6.63 3.45 12.07
CA VAL A 75 -5.98 4.21 13.15
C VAL A 75 -6.21 3.55 14.51
N ALA A 76 -7.45 3.12 14.81
CA ALA A 76 -7.75 2.42 16.05
C ALA A 76 -7.04 1.06 16.14
N HIS A 77 -6.96 0.32 15.03
CA HIS A 77 -6.20 -0.93 14.96
C HIS A 77 -4.71 -0.69 15.22
N ALA A 78 -4.08 0.24 14.50
CA ALA A 78 -2.67 0.58 14.64
C ALA A 78 -2.33 1.01 16.09
N THR A 79 -3.16 1.87 16.68
CA THR A 79 -2.98 2.34 18.06
C THR A 79 -3.05 1.20 19.09
N ARG A 80 -3.94 0.23 18.90
CA ARG A 80 -4.05 -0.94 19.81
C ARG A 80 -2.85 -1.87 19.74
N HIS A 81 -2.26 -2.03 18.55
CA HIS A 81 -1.21 -3.03 18.31
C HIS A 81 0.21 -2.46 18.38
N CYS A 82 0.39 -1.16 18.20
CA CYS A 82 1.70 -0.52 18.38
C CYS A 82 2.07 -0.44 19.87
N ARG A 83 3.30 -0.86 20.17
CA ARG A 83 3.85 -0.84 21.55
C ARG A 83 5.00 0.14 21.72
N ASP A 84 5.46 0.76 20.64
CA ASP A 84 6.54 1.73 20.68
C ASP A 84 6.00 3.10 21.15
N PRO A 85 6.45 3.64 22.28
CA PRO A 85 5.96 4.91 22.83
C PRO A 85 6.33 6.13 21.94
N ARG A 86 7.27 5.98 21.02
CA ARG A 86 7.65 7.03 20.06
C ARG A 86 6.67 7.16 18.88
N VAL A 87 5.73 6.19 18.73
CA VAL A 87 4.78 6.12 17.62
C VAL A 87 3.39 6.51 18.08
N THR A 88 2.76 7.39 17.32
CA THR A 88 1.37 7.79 17.50
C THR A 88 0.61 7.74 16.18
N PHE A 89 -0.71 7.58 16.24
CA PHE A 89 -1.56 7.55 15.05
C PHE A 89 -2.72 8.55 15.19
N ALA A 90 -3.10 9.18 14.07
CA ALA A 90 -4.20 10.13 14.01
C ALA A 90 -5.02 9.95 12.73
N VAL A 91 -6.31 10.25 12.82
CA VAL A 91 -7.18 10.32 11.63
C VAL A 91 -6.88 11.61 10.88
N GLY A 92 -6.70 11.52 9.55
CA GLY A 92 -6.45 12.70 8.72
C GLY A 92 -6.52 12.41 7.22
N ASP A 93 -6.69 13.47 6.43
CA ASP A 93 -6.75 13.41 4.97
C ASP A 93 -5.38 13.75 4.38
N ALA A 94 -4.81 12.84 3.59
CA ALA A 94 -3.54 13.07 2.89
C ALA A 94 -3.57 14.30 1.96
N CYS A 95 -4.75 14.70 1.49
CA CYS A 95 -4.95 15.87 0.65
C CYS A 95 -5.16 17.18 1.45
N ALA A 96 -5.26 17.12 2.78
CA ALA A 96 -5.47 18.26 3.66
C ALA A 96 -4.97 17.92 5.06
N LEU A 97 -3.66 17.78 5.21
CA LEU A 97 -3.03 17.44 6.49
C LEU A 97 -3.16 18.60 7.47
N ASP A 98 -3.85 18.35 8.59
CA ASP A 98 -3.92 19.31 9.71
C ASP A 98 -2.62 19.28 10.54
N LEU A 99 -1.52 19.62 9.88
CA LEU A 99 -0.17 19.59 10.42
C LEU A 99 0.56 20.86 9.99
N PRO A 100 1.43 21.41 10.86
CA PRO A 100 2.16 22.63 10.55
C PRO A 100 3.18 22.40 9.41
N ASP A 101 3.44 23.47 8.67
CA ASP A 101 4.47 23.49 7.64
C ASP A 101 5.84 23.13 8.21
N ARG A 102 6.70 22.50 7.39
CA ARG A 102 8.12 22.29 7.69
C ARG A 102 8.38 21.65 9.07
N SER A 103 7.60 20.60 9.42
CA SER A 103 7.63 20.02 10.77
C SER A 103 8.32 18.66 10.83
N PHE A 104 8.49 17.99 9.70
CA PHE A 104 9.01 16.63 9.64
C PHE A 104 10.34 16.54 8.91
N ASP A 105 11.26 15.77 9.48
CA ASP A 105 12.57 15.47 8.88
C ASP A 105 12.46 14.43 7.77
N ARG A 106 11.38 13.63 7.80
CA ARG A 106 11.08 12.62 6.80
C ARG A 106 9.57 12.45 6.64
N VAL A 107 9.09 12.37 5.39
CA VAL A 107 7.67 12.16 5.07
C VAL A 107 7.57 10.98 4.11
N LEU A 108 6.86 9.94 4.51
CA LEU A 108 6.77 8.67 3.78
C LEU A 108 5.32 8.31 3.48
N ALA A 109 5.08 7.61 2.38
CA ALA A 109 3.77 7.07 2.01
C ALA A 109 3.95 5.69 1.38
N LEU A 110 3.65 4.63 2.12
CA LEU A 110 3.74 3.27 1.65
C LEU A 110 2.36 2.76 1.21
N LEU A 111 2.20 2.44 -0.08
CA LEU A 111 1.00 1.89 -0.69
C LEU A 111 -0.26 2.79 -0.60
N LEU A 112 -0.09 4.10 -0.49
CA LEU A 112 -1.18 5.07 -0.40
C LEU A 112 -1.59 5.64 -1.76
N LEU A 113 -0.64 6.23 -2.51
CA LEU A 113 -0.94 7.21 -3.56
C LEU A 113 -1.82 6.68 -4.70
N HIS A 114 -1.80 5.39 -4.97
CA HIS A 114 -2.67 4.79 -5.98
C HIS A 114 -4.15 4.67 -5.56
N PHE A 115 -4.48 5.01 -4.31
CA PHE A 115 -5.85 5.12 -3.82
C PHE A 115 -6.35 6.56 -3.69
N VAL A 116 -5.48 7.55 -3.90
CA VAL A 116 -5.80 8.97 -3.75
C VAL A 116 -6.13 9.59 -5.09
N PRO A 117 -7.40 9.96 -5.37
CA PRO A 117 -7.78 10.56 -6.67
C PRO A 117 -7.10 11.91 -6.93
N ARG A 118 -6.83 12.68 -5.88
CA ARG A 118 -6.15 13.98 -5.94
C ARG A 118 -4.68 13.84 -5.56
N THR A 119 -3.96 12.97 -6.27
CA THR A 119 -2.59 12.57 -5.92
C THR A 119 -1.62 13.76 -5.87
N GLU A 120 -1.75 14.72 -6.80
CA GLU A 120 -0.91 15.93 -6.81
C GLU A 120 -1.10 16.76 -5.55
N GLN A 121 -2.32 16.86 -5.04
CA GLN A 121 -2.61 17.57 -3.80
C GLN A 121 -1.99 16.85 -2.60
N ALA A 122 -2.09 15.53 -2.51
CA ALA A 122 -1.45 14.76 -1.44
C ALA A 122 0.09 14.94 -1.46
N ILE A 123 0.70 14.90 -2.66
CA ILE A 123 2.13 15.12 -2.82
C ILE A 123 2.52 16.55 -2.40
N SER A 124 1.69 17.55 -2.73
CA SER A 124 1.89 18.95 -2.30
C SER A 124 1.84 19.08 -0.76
N GLU A 125 0.89 18.41 -0.10
CA GLU A 125 0.80 18.39 1.36
C GLU A 125 2.00 17.69 2.00
N MET A 126 2.42 16.53 1.47
CA MET A 126 3.64 15.85 1.92
C MET A 126 4.86 16.77 1.82
N ARG A 127 4.97 17.56 0.74
CA ARG A 127 6.04 18.54 0.58
C ARG A 127 5.91 19.70 1.57
N ARG A 128 4.70 20.24 1.78
CA ARG A 128 4.46 21.37 2.67
C ARG A 128 4.88 21.07 4.11
N VAL A 129 4.56 19.90 4.62
CA VAL A 129 4.87 19.51 6.00
C VAL A 129 6.33 19.07 6.20
N ALA A 130 7.06 18.79 5.11
CA ALA A 130 8.46 18.42 5.14
C ALA A 130 9.36 19.63 5.40
N LYS A 131 10.35 19.50 6.25
CA LYS A 131 11.38 20.52 6.45
C LYS A 131 12.22 20.71 5.18
N PRO A 132 12.86 21.88 4.98
CA PRO A 132 13.86 22.03 3.93
C PRO A 132 14.94 20.95 4.03
N GLY A 133 15.21 20.25 2.91
CA GLY A 133 16.16 19.14 2.87
C GLY A 133 15.63 17.80 3.37
N ALA A 134 14.40 17.75 3.89
CA ALA A 134 13.78 16.51 4.32
C ALA A 134 13.56 15.52 3.14
N VAL A 135 13.74 14.24 3.41
CA VAL A 135 13.42 13.19 2.44
C VAL A 135 11.91 12.97 2.41
N VAL A 136 11.34 13.06 1.21
CA VAL A 136 9.94 12.69 0.95
C VAL A 136 9.93 11.51 -0.01
N GLY A 137 9.31 10.40 0.41
CA GLY A 137 9.31 9.16 -0.37
C GLY A 137 7.97 8.45 -0.40
N ALA A 138 7.72 7.71 -1.49
CA ALA A 138 6.53 6.89 -1.64
C ALA A 138 6.83 5.59 -2.38
N ALA A 139 5.98 4.57 -2.16
CA ALA A 139 5.97 3.37 -2.98
C ALA A 139 4.54 2.91 -3.25
N VAL A 140 4.31 2.33 -4.44
CA VAL A 140 3.04 1.76 -4.87
C VAL A 140 3.26 0.44 -5.60
N TRP A 141 2.31 -0.50 -5.53
CA TRP A 141 2.42 -1.75 -6.28
C TRP A 141 2.38 -1.51 -7.80
N ASP A 142 3.22 -2.24 -8.55
CA ASP A 142 2.99 -2.47 -9.98
C ASP A 142 1.80 -3.44 -10.14
N ALA A 143 0.60 -2.89 -10.07
CA ALA A 143 -0.62 -3.67 -10.11
C ALA A 143 -0.82 -4.40 -11.45
N ARG A 144 -0.20 -3.93 -12.54
CA ARG A 144 -0.38 -4.49 -13.88
C ARG A 144 0.58 -5.64 -14.17
N GLY A 145 1.88 -5.44 -13.94
CA GLY A 145 2.93 -6.35 -14.38
C GLY A 145 3.58 -7.15 -13.26
N GLY A 146 3.68 -6.54 -12.08
CA GLY A 146 4.49 -7.04 -10.99
C GLY A 146 3.75 -7.65 -9.80
N TYR A 147 2.42 -7.74 -9.82
CA TYR A 147 1.66 -8.31 -8.71
C TYR A 147 1.04 -9.66 -9.09
N VAL A 148 1.90 -10.69 -9.18
CA VAL A 148 1.54 -12.00 -9.74
C VAL A 148 0.39 -12.67 -8.98
N ALA A 149 0.42 -12.68 -7.65
CA ALA A 149 -0.65 -13.28 -6.84
C ALA A 149 -2.03 -12.66 -7.15
N ASN A 150 -2.11 -11.33 -7.30
CA ASN A 150 -3.34 -10.65 -7.67
C ASN A 150 -3.80 -10.97 -9.11
N ARG A 151 -2.85 -11.17 -10.02
CA ARG A 151 -3.14 -11.55 -11.41
C ARG A 151 -3.77 -12.93 -11.52
N ILE A 152 -3.29 -13.91 -10.76
CA ILE A 152 -3.88 -15.25 -10.73
C ILE A 152 -5.38 -15.15 -10.45
N PHE A 153 -5.81 -14.36 -9.48
CA PHE A 153 -7.22 -14.17 -9.18
C PHE A 153 -7.97 -13.44 -10.29
N PHE A 154 -7.56 -12.24 -10.67
CA PHE A 154 -8.33 -11.41 -11.59
C PHE A 154 -8.30 -11.90 -13.04
N ASP A 155 -7.19 -12.47 -13.50
CA ASP A 155 -7.11 -13.03 -14.85
C ASP A 155 -7.99 -14.29 -14.97
N THR A 156 -8.05 -15.13 -13.92
CA THR A 156 -8.97 -16.26 -13.84
C THR A 156 -10.43 -15.81 -13.78
N ALA A 157 -10.73 -14.79 -12.97
CA ALA A 157 -12.09 -14.24 -12.90
C ALA A 157 -12.57 -13.73 -14.27
N VAL A 158 -11.72 -13.05 -15.04
CA VAL A 158 -12.04 -12.57 -16.39
C VAL A 158 -12.22 -13.71 -17.38
N ALA A 159 -11.44 -14.79 -17.25
CA ALA A 159 -11.59 -15.97 -18.11
C ALA A 159 -12.94 -16.71 -17.89
N LEU A 160 -13.47 -16.62 -16.65
CA LEU A 160 -14.77 -17.21 -16.31
C LEU A 160 -15.96 -16.29 -16.61
N ASP A 161 -15.81 -15.00 -16.35
CA ASP A 161 -16.82 -13.97 -16.58
C ASP A 161 -16.17 -12.70 -17.15
N PRO A 162 -16.40 -12.40 -18.44
CA PRO A 162 -15.88 -11.18 -19.05
C PRO A 162 -16.27 -9.89 -18.34
N LYS A 163 -17.36 -9.85 -17.56
CA LYS A 163 -17.75 -8.67 -16.76
C LYS A 163 -16.71 -8.33 -15.69
N ALA A 164 -15.93 -9.30 -15.22
CA ALA A 164 -14.81 -9.07 -14.31
C ALA A 164 -13.70 -8.20 -14.94
N ALA A 165 -13.66 -8.06 -16.28
CA ALA A 165 -12.65 -7.27 -16.98
C ALA A 165 -12.67 -5.78 -16.57
N GLU A 166 -13.85 -5.21 -16.34
CA GLU A 166 -13.97 -3.82 -15.89
C GLU A 166 -13.35 -3.65 -14.48
N ARG A 167 -13.61 -4.60 -13.58
CA ARG A 167 -13.04 -4.58 -12.24
C ARG A 167 -11.53 -4.73 -12.27
N ARG A 168 -11.02 -5.66 -13.07
CA ARG A 168 -9.58 -5.84 -13.28
C ARG A 168 -8.95 -4.56 -13.84
N ALA A 169 -9.57 -3.95 -14.86
CA ALA A 169 -9.07 -2.71 -15.45
C ALA A 169 -8.96 -1.58 -14.43
N ARG A 170 -9.98 -1.39 -13.58
CA ARG A 170 -9.93 -0.38 -12.49
C ARG A 170 -8.75 -0.57 -11.54
N ASN A 171 -8.38 -1.83 -11.25
CA ASN A 171 -7.21 -2.11 -10.41
C ASN A 171 -5.88 -1.81 -11.13
N TYR A 172 -5.80 -2.09 -12.43
CA TYR A 172 -4.57 -1.94 -13.21
C TYR A 172 -4.33 -0.54 -13.76
N THR A 173 -5.33 0.34 -13.70
CA THR A 173 -5.25 1.72 -14.19
C THR A 173 -5.30 2.77 -13.09
N ARG A 174 -4.99 2.38 -11.85
CA ARG A 174 -4.87 3.32 -10.74
C ARG A 174 -3.74 4.33 -10.99
N PRO A 175 -3.86 5.56 -10.47
CA PRO A 175 -2.79 6.55 -10.58
C PRO A 175 -1.48 6.05 -9.95
N MET A 176 -0.37 6.54 -10.44
CA MET A 176 1.00 6.27 -9.95
C MET A 176 1.47 4.82 -10.07
N THR A 177 0.73 3.94 -10.76
CA THR A 177 1.08 2.51 -10.87
C THR A 177 1.86 2.16 -12.12
N ARG A 178 2.20 3.14 -12.99
CA ARG A 178 3.05 2.92 -14.17
C ARG A 178 4.49 3.32 -13.89
N PRO A 179 5.44 2.69 -14.60
CA PRO A 179 6.85 3.10 -14.52
C PRO A 179 7.04 4.60 -14.78
N GLY A 180 7.79 5.28 -13.92
CA GLY A 180 8.12 6.69 -14.06
C GLY A 180 7.05 7.70 -13.64
N GLU A 181 5.79 7.29 -13.38
CA GLU A 181 4.72 8.22 -12.96
C GLU A 181 5.06 8.88 -11.60
N LEU A 182 5.55 8.12 -10.63
CA LEU A 182 5.96 8.67 -9.33
C LEU A 182 7.09 9.69 -9.50
N GLY A 183 8.14 9.36 -10.25
CA GLY A 183 9.26 10.26 -10.46
C GLY A 183 8.86 11.54 -11.21
N ALA A 184 7.97 11.43 -12.20
CA ALA A 184 7.41 12.59 -12.89
C ALA A 184 6.62 13.48 -11.94
N ALA A 185 5.78 12.90 -11.06
CA ALA A 185 5.00 13.64 -10.08
C ALA A 185 5.90 14.34 -9.05
N TRP A 186 6.98 13.69 -8.57
CA TRP A 186 7.95 14.33 -7.66
C TRP A 186 8.67 15.51 -8.32
N ARG A 187 9.12 15.36 -9.58
CA ARG A 187 9.75 16.47 -10.32
C ARG A 187 8.77 17.61 -10.54
N ALA A 188 7.53 17.32 -10.95
CA ALA A 188 6.48 18.33 -11.12
C ALA A 188 6.15 19.06 -9.81
N ALA A 189 6.15 18.35 -8.67
CA ALA A 189 5.96 18.95 -7.35
C ALA A 189 7.17 19.75 -6.86
N GLY A 190 8.29 19.77 -7.59
CA GLY A 190 9.47 20.58 -7.30
C GLY A 190 10.38 20.01 -6.21
N PHE A 191 10.46 18.69 -6.07
CA PHE A 191 11.48 18.05 -5.25
C PHE A 191 12.84 18.05 -5.95
N ASP A 192 13.92 18.15 -5.19
CA ASP A 192 15.29 18.00 -5.64
C ASP A 192 15.78 16.55 -5.50
N ALA A 193 16.86 16.19 -6.19
CA ALA A 193 17.53 14.90 -6.10
C ALA A 193 16.55 13.71 -6.22
N VAL A 194 15.58 13.81 -7.14
CA VAL A 194 14.56 12.77 -7.34
C VAL A 194 15.23 11.49 -7.83
N ALA A 195 15.07 10.42 -7.06
CA ALA A 195 15.53 9.07 -7.39
C ALA A 195 14.35 8.10 -7.39
N GLU A 196 14.38 7.14 -8.29
CA GLU A 196 13.37 6.09 -8.45
C GLU A 196 14.02 4.71 -8.25
N ALA A 197 13.27 3.76 -7.75
CA ALA A 197 13.68 2.37 -7.61
C ALA A 197 12.54 1.41 -7.92
N THR A 198 12.90 0.23 -8.39
CA THR A 198 12.00 -0.92 -8.46
C THR A 198 12.29 -1.81 -7.27
N LEU A 199 11.31 -1.95 -6.38
CA LEU A 199 11.39 -2.81 -5.21
C LEU A 199 10.67 -4.12 -5.50
N MET A 200 11.24 -5.24 -5.10
CA MET A 200 10.64 -6.56 -5.30
C MET A 200 10.65 -7.33 -3.99
N VAL A 201 9.49 -7.90 -3.65
CA VAL A 201 9.35 -8.82 -2.54
C VAL A 201 8.73 -10.12 -3.01
N ARG A 202 8.85 -11.17 -2.19
CA ARG A 202 8.16 -12.44 -2.41
C ARG A 202 6.92 -12.52 -1.53
N MET A 203 5.79 -12.83 -2.17
CA MET A 203 4.56 -13.20 -1.47
C MET A 203 4.51 -14.71 -1.38
N GLU A 204 4.61 -15.22 -0.17
CA GLU A 204 4.68 -16.66 0.13
C GLU A 204 3.38 -17.12 0.77
N PHE A 205 2.85 -18.18 0.23
CA PHE A 205 1.61 -18.81 0.67
C PHE A 205 1.91 -20.27 1.02
N ALA A 206 1.42 -20.74 2.15
CA ALA A 206 1.65 -22.11 2.61
C ALA A 206 0.81 -23.13 1.82
N SER A 207 -0.35 -22.71 1.33
CA SER A 207 -1.31 -23.55 0.59
C SER A 207 -2.26 -22.66 -0.23
N PHE A 208 -3.11 -23.28 -1.03
CA PHE A 208 -4.20 -22.57 -1.68
C PHE A 208 -5.14 -21.87 -0.69
N ASP A 209 -5.45 -22.49 0.44
CA ASP A 209 -6.34 -21.88 1.42
C ASP A 209 -5.70 -20.62 2.06
N ASP A 210 -4.40 -20.60 2.31
CA ASP A 210 -3.68 -19.38 2.74
C ASP A 210 -3.70 -18.28 1.66
N TYR A 211 -3.60 -18.66 0.38
CA TYR A 211 -3.73 -17.73 -0.74
C TYR A 211 -5.18 -17.21 -0.90
N TRP A 212 -6.17 -18.08 -0.67
CA TRP A 212 -7.59 -17.77 -0.91
C TRP A 212 -8.24 -16.98 0.24
N ALA A 213 -7.84 -17.21 1.48
CA ALA A 213 -8.45 -16.62 2.67
C ALA A 213 -8.68 -15.09 2.57
N PRO A 214 -7.75 -14.27 2.04
CA PRO A 214 -7.97 -12.83 1.87
C PRO A 214 -9.17 -12.47 1.00
N TYR A 215 -9.54 -13.29 0.01
CA TYR A 215 -10.66 -13.02 -0.90
C TYR A 215 -12.04 -13.26 -0.26
N GLU A 216 -12.09 -14.00 0.85
CA GLU A 216 -13.28 -14.20 1.67
C GLU A 216 -13.45 -13.11 2.75
N GLY A 217 -12.48 -12.19 2.85
CA GLY A 217 -12.50 -11.04 3.75
C GLY A 217 -13.43 -9.91 3.31
N LYS A 218 -13.18 -8.71 3.83
CA LYS A 218 -14.03 -7.54 3.57
C LYS A 218 -13.31 -6.39 2.89
N ASP A 219 -11.98 -6.31 3.03
CA ASP A 219 -11.19 -5.17 2.56
C ASP A 219 -10.53 -5.48 1.21
N GLY A 220 -10.54 -4.48 0.34
CA GLY A 220 -9.82 -4.47 -0.91
C GLY A 220 -10.56 -5.03 -2.13
N PRO A 221 -9.89 -4.93 -3.29
CA PRO A 221 -10.53 -5.17 -4.60
C PRO A 221 -11.05 -6.59 -4.82
N GLY A 222 -10.38 -7.59 -4.26
CA GLY A 222 -10.78 -9.00 -4.38
C GLY A 222 -12.09 -9.30 -3.63
N PRO A 223 -12.16 -9.05 -2.31
CA PRO A 223 -13.39 -9.17 -1.53
C PRO A 223 -14.55 -8.35 -2.08
N GLU A 224 -14.30 -7.11 -2.52
CA GLU A 224 -15.33 -6.29 -3.16
C GLU A 224 -15.91 -6.95 -4.43
N TYR A 225 -15.08 -7.58 -5.25
CA TYR A 225 -15.56 -8.34 -6.40
C TYR A 225 -16.33 -9.60 -5.96
N MET A 226 -15.78 -10.37 -5.02
CA MET A 226 -16.43 -11.55 -4.46
C MET A 226 -17.83 -11.24 -3.89
N ALA A 227 -18.02 -10.07 -3.29
CA ALA A 227 -19.32 -9.64 -2.74
C ALA A 227 -20.41 -9.46 -3.82
N THR A 228 -20.02 -9.23 -5.07
CA THR A 228 -20.96 -9.11 -6.21
C THR A 228 -21.45 -10.43 -6.77
N LEU A 229 -20.83 -11.55 -6.39
CA LEU A 229 -21.10 -12.89 -6.93
C LEU A 229 -22.12 -13.66 -6.10
N GLY A 230 -22.96 -14.48 -6.76
CA GLY A 230 -23.80 -15.47 -6.14
C GLY A 230 -23.00 -16.67 -5.61
N ALA A 231 -23.62 -17.52 -4.79
CA ALA A 231 -22.94 -18.66 -4.15
C ALA A 231 -22.29 -19.61 -5.17
N ASN A 232 -23.02 -19.99 -6.24
CA ASN A 232 -22.51 -20.88 -7.28
C ASN A 232 -21.34 -20.26 -8.05
N GLU A 233 -21.40 -18.95 -8.33
CA GLU A 233 -20.32 -18.22 -9.01
C GLU A 233 -19.06 -18.16 -8.15
N ARG A 234 -19.19 -17.93 -6.84
CA ARG A 234 -18.07 -17.96 -5.89
C ARG A 234 -17.40 -19.33 -5.85
N THR A 235 -18.19 -20.40 -5.76
CA THR A 235 -17.65 -21.78 -5.78
C THR A 235 -16.89 -22.06 -7.08
N ARG A 236 -17.49 -21.74 -8.23
CA ARG A 236 -16.84 -21.91 -9.54
C ARG A 236 -15.56 -21.10 -9.67
N LEU A 237 -15.56 -19.85 -9.20
CA LEU A 237 -14.35 -18.99 -9.21
C LEU A 237 -13.27 -19.58 -8.31
N ARG A 238 -13.62 -20.02 -7.09
CA ARG A 238 -12.66 -20.63 -6.16
C ARG A 238 -11.98 -21.87 -6.77
N GLU A 239 -12.75 -22.75 -7.39
CA GLU A 239 -12.22 -23.95 -8.06
C GLU A 239 -11.28 -23.61 -9.22
N ALA A 240 -11.64 -22.64 -10.06
CA ALA A 240 -10.81 -22.22 -11.17
C ALA A 240 -9.53 -21.51 -10.71
N VAL A 241 -9.62 -20.65 -9.70
CA VAL A 241 -8.43 -19.99 -9.10
C VAL A 241 -7.55 -21.03 -8.40
N ARG A 242 -8.16 -22.06 -7.76
CA ARG A 242 -7.40 -23.18 -7.20
C ARG A 242 -6.63 -23.92 -8.27
N SER A 243 -7.25 -24.21 -9.38
CA SER A 243 -6.58 -24.86 -10.53
C SER A 243 -5.39 -24.02 -11.03
N ALA A 244 -5.58 -22.72 -11.17
CA ALA A 244 -4.51 -21.80 -11.60
C ALA A 244 -3.38 -21.64 -10.56
N TYR A 245 -3.69 -21.72 -9.27
CA TYR A 245 -2.69 -21.69 -8.18
C TYR A 245 -1.86 -22.98 -8.15
N ILE A 246 -2.52 -24.14 -8.31
CA ILE A 246 -1.89 -25.46 -8.27
C ILE A 246 -1.04 -25.70 -9.52
N ASP A 247 -1.50 -25.27 -10.69
CA ASP A 247 -0.80 -25.35 -11.98
C ASP A 247 -0.26 -26.77 -12.29
N GLY A 248 -1.11 -27.78 -12.04
CA GLY A 248 -0.79 -29.20 -12.28
C GLY A 248 0.03 -29.87 -11.20
N GLU A 249 0.43 -29.19 -10.14
CA GLU A 249 1.15 -29.75 -8.99
C GLU A 249 0.20 -30.13 -7.84
N ALA A 250 0.73 -30.76 -6.80
CA ALA A 250 0.00 -30.93 -5.54
C ALA A 250 -0.19 -29.57 -4.84
N ASP A 251 -1.24 -29.45 -4.01
CA ASP A 251 -1.41 -28.27 -3.15
C ASP A 251 -0.24 -28.17 -2.15
N GLY A 252 0.24 -26.95 -1.95
CA GLY A 252 1.38 -26.71 -1.08
C GLY A 252 1.94 -25.29 -1.24
N PRO A 253 3.15 -25.05 -0.69
CA PRO A 253 3.75 -23.72 -0.69
C PRO A 253 3.99 -23.15 -2.08
N ARG A 254 3.66 -21.86 -2.24
CA ARG A 254 3.95 -21.07 -3.46
C ARG A 254 4.57 -19.74 -3.08
N SER A 255 5.42 -19.24 -3.96
CA SER A 255 6.10 -17.94 -3.78
C SER A 255 6.02 -17.14 -5.07
N TYR A 256 5.33 -16.01 -5.03
CA TYR A 256 5.11 -15.14 -6.16
C TYR A 256 5.85 -13.81 -6.02
N ALA A 257 6.33 -13.25 -7.12
CA ALA A 257 6.91 -11.92 -7.12
C ALA A 257 5.81 -10.86 -6.93
N ALA A 258 6.14 -9.84 -6.13
CA ALA A 258 5.39 -8.60 -6.08
C ALA A 258 6.36 -7.42 -6.22
N VAL A 259 6.12 -6.57 -7.22
CA VAL A 259 6.95 -5.43 -7.57
C VAL A 259 6.25 -4.15 -7.15
N ALA A 260 7.02 -3.20 -6.62
CA ALA A 260 6.57 -1.85 -6.33
C ALA A 260 7.48 -0.82 -6.99
N TRP A 261 6.88 0.24 -7.50
CA TRP A 261 7.57 1.45 -7.91
C TRP A 261 7.78 2.33 -6.69
N ALA A 262 9.00 2.78 -6.50
CA ALA A 262 9.36 3.66 -5.39
C ALA A 262 10.02 4.94 -5.90
N VAL A 263 9.80 6.02 -5.17
CA VAL A 263 10.42 7.33 -5.41
C VAL A 263 10.85 7.96 -4.11
N LYS A 264 11.92 8.75 -4.14
CA LYS A 264 12.28 9.70 -3.11
C LYS A 264 12.80 11.00 -3.72
N GLY A 265 12.72 12.08 -2.96
CA GLY A 265 13.29 13.38 -3.31
C GLY A 265 13.48 14.22 -2.06
N LEU A 266 14.18 15.34 -2.20
CA LEU A 266 14.43 16.29 -1.12
C LEU A 266 13.47 17.48 -1.24
N ALA A 267 12.82 17.85 -0.12
CA ALA A 267 11.96 19.02 -0.09
C ALA A 267 12.81 20.29 -0.22
N ARG A 268 12.45 21.18 -1.16
CA ARG A 268 13.09 22.51 -1.30
C ARG A 268 12.73 23.41 -0.12
N GLY A 269 13.66 24.30 0.19
CA GLY A 269 13.48 25.36 1.18
C GLY A 269 12.47 26.44 0.77
#